data_b023fcaaf2eff3aab3243f4fd392a7e7
#
_entry.id   b023fcaaf2eff3aab3243f4fd392a7e7
#
_cell.length_a   1.000
_cell.length_b   1.000
_cell.length_c   1.000
_cell.angle_alpha   90.00
_cell.angle_beta   90.00
_cell.angle_gamma   90.00
#
_symmetry.space_group_name_H-M   'P 1'
#
loop_
_entity.id
_entity.type
_entity.pdbx_description
1 polymer ?
#
loop_
_entity_poly.entity_id
_entity_poly.type
_entity_poly.pdbx_seq_one_letter_code
_entity_poly.pdbx_strand_id
1 'polypeptide(L)'
;TLRRQRQMCIRDSSNESDGIIELKNKETDIGKSYFKSKSEKTIDISITPNRADCLGIRGIARDLSSTGIGKLIPLKKKKFKQSIKNSIRISIKKDPNQGCAIFGSCYIKNLSNKESPEWLKNKLLALGLKPISAIVDITNFVMFDLNRPLHSYDADKIDQEIIVRDSKDGEEFEGLDNKKYKLKKGMCVI
;
A
#
# COMPACT_ATOMS: atom_id res chain seq x y z
N THR A 1 -2.54 15.77 28.83
CA THR A 1 -2.72 14.68 27.81
C THR A 1 -3.06 15.25 26.43
N LEU A 2 -3.99 16.21 26.33
CA LEU A 2 -4.39 16.84 25.04
C LEU A 2 -3.25 17.62 24.35
N ARG A 3 -2.35 18.26 25.12
CA ARG A 3 -1.17 18.94 24.54
C ARG A 3 -0.16 17.97 23.92
N ARG A 4 0.06 16.81 24.52
CA ARG A 4 0.96 15.76 23.95
C ARG A 4 0.39 15.14 22.68
N GLN A 5 -0.92 14.92 22.63
CA GLN A 5 -1.58 14.42 21.42
C GLN A 5 -1.51 15.41 20.25
N ARG A 6 -1.72 16.71 20.51
CA ARG A 6 -1.55 17.74 19.47
C ARG A 6 -0.10 17.87 18.99
N GLN A 7 0.87 17.71 19.87
CA GLN A 7 2.29 17.73 19.50
C GLN A 7 2.69 16.50 18.68
N MET A 8 2.10 15.34 18.98
CA MET A 8 2.31 14.09 18.21
C MET A 8 1.71 14.19 16.80
N CYS A 9 0.49 14.72 16.66
CA CYS A 9 -0.14 14.91 15.35
C CYS A 9 0.61 15.92 14.46
N ILE A 10 1.23 16.93 15.04
CA ILE A 10 2.06 17.92 14.32
C ILE A 10 3.39 17.28 13.89
N ARG A 11 3.99 16.42 14.71
CA ARG A 11 5.22 15.69 14.38
C ARG A 11 5.04 14.71 13.23
N ASP A 12 3.89 14.05 13.16
CA ASP A 12 3.62 13.04 12.11
C ASP A 12 3.25 13.67 10.76
N SER A 13 2.87 14.95 10.73
CA SER A 13 2.44 15.64 9.51
C SER A 13 3.55 16.46 8.82
N SER A 14 4.71 16.63 9.46
CA SER A 14 5.86 17.30 8.88
C SER A 14 7.06 16.36 8.74
N ASN A 15 7.86 16.54 7.70
CA ASN A 15 9.13 15.82 7.54
C ASN A 15 10.20 16.22 8.59
N GLU A 16 9.90 17.22 9.40
CA GLU A 16 10.75 17.69 10.51
C GLU A 16 10.32 16.97 11.79
N SER A 17 11.04 15.92 12.15
CA SER A 17 10.75 15.10 13.33
C SER A 17 11.31 15.67 14.65
N ASP A 18 12.15 16.71 14.60
CA ASP A 18 12.86 17.24 15.76
C ASP A 18 12.53 18.74 15.98
N GLY A 19 11.48 19.03 16.76
CA GLY A 19 11.29 20.36 17.29
C GLY A 19 10.00 21.09 16.92
N ILE A 20 10.03 22.41 16.98
CA ILE A 20 8.95 23.32 16.63
C ILE A 20 9.08 23.66 15.15
N ILE A 21 7.96 23.66 14.42
CA ILE A 21 7.95 24.07 13.02
C ILE A 21 8.23 25.58 12.95
N GLU A 22 9.36 25.95 12.36
CA GLU A 22 9.66 27.34 12.06
C GLU A 22 9.03 27.76 10.73
N LEU A 23 8.14 28.74 10.79
CA LEU A 23 7.46 29.23 9.60
C LEU A 23 8.26 30.40 9.00
N LYS A 24 8.75 30.25 7.79
CA LYS A 24 9.34 31.34 7.00
C LYS A 24 8.27 32.25 6.38
N ASN A 25 7.30 32.67 7.19
CA ASN A 25 6.15 33.43 6.72
C ASN A 25 6.29 34.92 7.06
N LYS A 26 5.61 35.77 6.25
CA LYS A 26 5.52 37.21 6.50
C LYS A 26 4.53 37.48 7.62
N GLU A 27 4.68 38.62 8.35
CA GLU A 27 3.75 39.05 9.39
C GLU A 27 2.28 39.09 8.95
N THR A 28 2.00 39.27 7.66
CA THR A 28 0.66 39.25 7.06
C THR A 28 -0.04 37.88 7.12
N ASP A 29 0.65 36.83 7.51
CA ASP A 29 0.10 35.46 7.56
C ASP A 29 -0.30 35.03 8.98
N ILE A 30 -0.13 35.90 9.98
CA ILE A 30 -0.54 35.64 11.36
C ILE A 30 -2.07 35.45 11.42
N GLY A 31 -2.49 34.34 12.03
CA GLY A 31 -3.90 33.95 12.12
C GLY A 31 -4.48 33.21 10.92
N LYS A 32 -3.71 33.02 9.85
CA LYS A 32 -4.12 32.16 8.73
C LYS A 32 -3.83 30.68 9.05
N SER A 33 -4.63 29.80 8.48
CA SER A 33 -4.37 28.36 8.59
C SER A 33 -3.07 28.02 7.87
N TYR A 34 -2.06 27.57 8.61
CA TYR A 34 -0.79 27.09 8.04
C TYR A 34 -0.99 25.78 7.26
N PHE A 35 -1.68 24.87 7.86
CA PHE A 35 -2.08 23.67 7.15
C PHE A 35 -3.23 24.03 6.21
N LYS A 36 -2.90 24.33 4.96
CA LYS A 36 -3.91 24.34 3.90
C LYS A 36 -4.41 22.91 3.83
N SER A 37 -5.44 22.61 4.60
CA SER A 37 -6.09 21.32 4.56
C SER A 37 -6.73 21.18 3.18
N LYS A 38 -5.99 20.69 2.22
CA LYS A 38 -6.56 19.85 1.17
C LYS A 38 -6.97 18.55 1.86
N SER A 39 -7.78 18.64 2.92
CA SER A 39 -8.30 17.47 3.59
C SER A 39 -9.24 16.80 2.60
N GLU A 40 -8.74 15.84 1.87
CA GLU A 40 -9.61 14.89 1.24
C GLU A 40 -10.47 14.32 2.38
N LYS A 41 -11.78 14.41 2.23
CA LYS A 41 -12.69 13.88 3.25
C LYS A 41 -12.52 12.37 3.25
N THR A 42 -12.15 11.82 4.39
CA THR A 42 -12.07 10.38 4.61
C THR A 42 -13.27 9.90 5.41
N ILE A 43 -13.72 8.71 5.13
CA ILE A 43 -14.79 8.02 5.85
C ILE A 43 -14.18 6.73 6.40
N ASP A 44 -14.28 6.54 7.70
CA ASP A 44 -13.92 5.28 8.34
C ASP A 44 -15.12 4.34 8.30
N ILE A 45 -14.94 3.15 7.74
CA ILE A 45 -16.00 2.17 7.54
C ILE A 45 -15.59 0.85 8.16
N SER A 46 -16.37 0.38 9.13
CA SER A 46 -16.22 -0.95 9.70
C SER A 46 -16.84 -2.00 8.77
N ILE A 47 -16.01 -2.89 8.26
CA ILE A 47 -16.43 -3.99 7.38
C ILE A 47 -16.53 -5.29 8.17
N THR A 48 -17.64 -6.00 8.02
CA THR A 48 -17.83 -7.31 8.64
C THR A 48 -16.91 -8.37 8.01
N PRO A 49 -16.45 -9.39 8.78
CA PRO A 49 -15.47 -10.37 8.27
C PRO A 49 -15.92 -11.16 7.03
N ASN A 50 -17.22 -11.31 6.82
CA ASN A 50 -17.78 -12.00 5.65
C ASN A 50 -17.82 -11.13 4.37
N ARG A 51 -17.46 -9.83 4.46
CA ARG A 51 -17.48 -8.88 3.36
C ARG A 51 -16.07 -8.39 2.99
N ALA A 52 -15.12 -9.30 2.95
CA ALA A 52 -13.73 -9.00 2.54
C ALA A 52 -13.64 -8.35 1.16
N ASP A 53 -14.64 -8.53 0.31
CA ASP A 53 -14.78 -7.86 -0.99
C ASP A 53 -14.95 -6.34 -0.88
N CYS A 54 -15.39 -5.83 0.27
CA CYS A 54 -15.60 -4.40 0.55
C CYS A 54 -14.42 -3.73 1.27
N LEU A 55 -13.28 -4.41 1.47
CA LEU A 55 -12.10 -3.81 2.09
C LEU A 55 -11.37 -2.78 1.20
N GLY A 56 -11.81 -2.58 -0.04
CA GLY A 56 -11.30 -1.54 -0.94
C GLY A 56 -12.42 -0.66 -1.48
N ILE A 57 -12.05 0.54 -1.93
CA ILE A 57 -12.98 1.57 -2.43
C ILE A 57 -13.91 1.00 -3.51
N ARG A 58 -13.36 0.19 -4.43
CA ARG A 58 -14.14 -0.38 -5.51
C ARG A 58 -15.20 -1.39 -5.05
N GLY A 59 -14.90 -2.17 -4.01
CA GLY A 59 -15.87 -3.09 -3.41
C GLY A 59 -17.03 -2.34 -2.78
N ILE A 60 -16.74 -1.28 -2.04
CA ILE A 60 -17.74 -0.39 -1.46
C ILE A 60 -18.59 0.28 -2.54
N ALA A 61 -17.96 0.81 -3.59
CA ALA A 61 -18.65 1.44 -4.72
C ALA A 61 -19.60 0.45 -5.44
N ARG A 62 -19.22 -0.82 -5.58
CA ARG A 62 -20.05 -1.87 -6.12
C ARG A 62 -21.27 -2.13 -5.23
N ASP A 63 -21.04 -2.20 -3.93
CA ASP A 63 -22.07 -2.43 -2.93
C ASP A 63 -23.12 -1.30 -2.94
N LEU A 64 -22.65 -0.05 -2.88
CA LEU A 64 -23.51 1.13 -3.00
C LEU A 64 -24.28 1.17 -4.33
N SER A 65 -23.66 0.74 -5.43
CA SER A 65 -24.35 0.66 -6.73
C SER A 65 -25.49 -0.36 -6.72
N SER A 66 -25.36 -1.44 -5.96
CA SER A 66 -26.44 -2.45 -5.84
C SER A 66 -27.67 -1.94 -5.07
N THR A 67 -27.50 -0.94 -4.21
CA THR A 67 -28.59 -0.29 -3.47
C THR A 67 -29.28 0.84 -4.26
N GLY A 68 -28.82 1.13 -5.48
CA GLY A 68 -29.40 2.18 -6.32
C GLY A 68 -28.89 3.60 -6.03
N ILE A 69 -27.94 3.78 -5.10
CA ILE A 69 -27.39 5.11 -4.75
C ILE A 69 -26.57 5.71 -5.91
N GLY A 70 -26.04 4.86 -6.82
CA GLY A 70 -25.24 5.30 -7.94
C GLY A 70 -24.98 4.21 -8.96
N LYS A 71 -24.20 4.52 -9.99
CA LYS A 71 -23.75 3.54 -11.00
C LYS A 71 -22.26 3.29 -10.89
N LEU A 72 -21.86 2.03 -10.79
CA LEU A 72 -20.45 1.66 -10.79
C LEU A 72 -19.84 1.94 -12.17
N ILE A 73 -18.85 2.82 -12.22
CA ILE A 73 -18.12 3.11 -13.46
C ILE A 73 -17.20 1.92 -13.77
N PRO A 74 -17.29 1.35 -15.00
CA PRO A 74 -16.40 0.26 -15.39
C PRO A 74 -14.93 0.67 -15.35
N LEU A 75 -14.06 -0.24 -14.91
CA LEU A 75 -12.61 -0.02 -14.99
C LEU A 75 -12.18 0.05 -16.46
N LYS A 76 -11.53 1.14 -16.83
CA LYS A 76 -10.89 1.25 -18.14
C LYS A 76 -9.66 0.32 -18.15
N LYS A 77 -9.84 -0.87 -18.70
CA LYS A 77 -8.71 -1.82 -18.87
C LYS A 77 -7.82 -1.32 -20.01
N LYS A 78 -6.60 -0.88 -19.68
CA LYS A 78 -5.56 -0.66 -20.69
C LYS A 78 -5.00 -2.03 -21.10
N LYS A 79 -5.03 -2.32 -22.39
CA LYS A 79 -4.32 -3.47 -22.93
C LYS A 79 -2.85 -3.09 -23.03
N PHE A 80 -2.01 -3.80 -22.30
CA PHE A 80 -0.56 -3.67 -22.43
C PHE A 80 -0.07 -4.73 -23.43
N LYS A 81 0.75 -4.31 -24.37
CA LYS A 81 1.43 -5.24 -25.27
C LYS A 81 2.62 -5.82 -24.51
N GLN A 82 2.63 -7.13 -24.32
CA GLN A 82 3.77 -7.80 -23.72
C GLN A 82 4.94 -7.70 -24.71
N SER A 83 5.98 -6.98 -24.35
CA SER A 83 7.13 -6.69 -25.20
C SER A 83 8.40 -7.43 -24.77
N ILE A 84 8.41 -8.00 -23.57
CA ILE A 84 9.60 -8.59 -22.96
C ILE A 84 9.23 -9.92 -22.31
N LYS A 85 10.09 -10.93 -22.52
CA LYS A 85 9.98 -12.22 -21.81
C LYS A 85 10.44 -12.02 -20.36
N ASN A 86 9.66 -12.53 -19.42
CA ASN A 86 10.07 -12.53 -18.01
C ASN A 86 11.29 -13.47 -17.85
N SER A 87 12.37 -12.95 -17.28
CA SER A 87 13.59 -13.72 -16.99
C SER A 87 13.54 -14.42 -15.63
N ILE A 88 12.65 -13.97 -14.74
CA ILE A 88 12.49 -14.51 -13.38
C ILE A 88 11.46 -15.63 -13.41
N ARG A 89 11.85 -16.80 -12.97
CA ARG A 89 10.96 -17.94 -12.83
C ARG A 89 10.08 -17.77 -11.61
N ILE A 90 8.83 -18.18 -11.71
CA ILE A 90 7.90 -18.27 -10.57
C ILE A 90 7.56 -19.73 -10.38
N SER A 91 7.80 -20.27 -9.20
CA SER A 91 7.36 -21.62 -8.85
C SER A 91 6.48 -21.58 -7.60
N ILE A 92 5.41 -22.36 -7.65
CA ILE A 92 4.54 -22.61 -6.52
C ILE A 92 4.77 -24.06 -6.13
N LYS A 93 5.36 -24.30 -4.95
CA LYS A 93 5.54 -25.67 -4.46
C LYS A 93 4.18 -26.17 -3.96
N LYS A 94 3.63 -27.14 -4.67
CA LYS A 94 2.33 -27.74 -4.35
C LYS A 94 2.43 -28.56 -3.08
N ASP A 95 1.76 -28.12 -2.03
CA ASP A 95 1.43 -28.90 -0.85
C ASP A 95 -0.11 -29.01 -0.78
N PRO A 96 -0.72 -30.11 -0.36
CA PRO A 96 -2.17 -30.25 -0.27
C PRO A 96 -2.88 -29.16 0.55
N ASN A 97 -2.17 -28.55 1.52
CA ASN A 97 -2.69 -27.53 2.40
C ASN A 97 -2.21 -26.11 2.05
N GLN A 98 -1.68 -25.92 0.87
CA GLN A 98 -1.02 -24.68 0.46
C GLN A 98 -1.93 -23.46 0.47
N GLY A 99 -1.48 -22.39 1.16
CA GLY A 99 -2.20 -21.13 1.25
C GLY A 99 -2.27 -20.29 -0.03
N CYS A 100 -1.45 -20.60 -1.06
CA CYS A 100 -1.40 -19.88 -2.33
C CYS A 100 -1.74 -20.76 -3.52
N ALA A 101 -2.94 -20.59 -4.08
CA ALA A 101 -3.38 -21.33 -5.27
C ALA A 101 -2.85 -20.75 -6.59
N ILE A 102 -2.70 -19.41 -6.64
CA ILE A 102 -2.29 -18.68 -7.86
C ILE A 102 -1.38 -17.53 -7.44
N PHE A 103 -0.25 -17.39 -8.11
CA PHE A 103 0.65 -16.26 -7.98
C PHE A 103 0.88 -15.60 -9.34
N GLY A 104 0.39 -14.39 -9.53
CA GLY A 104 0.57 -13.62 -10.75
C GLY A 104 1.73 -12.63 -10.61
N SER A 105 2.57 -12.54 -11.62
CA SER A 105 3.68 -11.57 -11.64
C SER A 105 3.75 -10.82 -12.96
N CYS A 106 4.32 -9.62 -12.90
CA CYS A 106 4.62 -8.80 -14.06
C CYS A 106 6.03 -8.25 -13.95
N TYR A 107 6.86 -8.49 -14.97
CA TYR A 107 8.20 -7.94 -15.02
C TYR A 107 8.21 -6.64 -15.81
N ILE A 108 8.68 -5.56 -15.17
CA ILE A 108 8.70 -4.22 -15.75
C ILE A 108 10.13 -3.74 -15.80
N LYS A 109 10.61 -3.36 -16.99
CA LYS A 109 11.95 -2.78 -17.20
C LYS A 109 11.94 -1.27 -17.27
N ASN A 110 13.10 -0.68 -17.08
CA ASN A 110 13.35 0.75 -17.22
C ASN A 110 12.48 1.59 -16.26
N LEU A 111 12.23 1.06 -15.06
CA LEU A 111 11.61 1.81 -13.99
C LEU A 111 12.66 2.62 -13.25
N SER A 112 12.29 3.87 -12.94
CA SER A 112 13.02 4.70 -11.99
C SER A 112 12.12 4.91 -10.78
N ASN A 113 12.52 4.39 -9.63
CA ASN A 113 11.80 4.62 -8.38
C ASN A 113 12.11 6.03 -7.88
N LYS A 114 11.16 6.94 -8.06
CA LYS A 114 11.23 8.36 -7.68
C LYS A 114 10.23 8.65 -6.57
N GLU A 115 10.18 9.88 -6.14
CA GLU A 115 9.09 10.36 -5.29
C GLU A 115 7.73 10.21 -5.99
N SER A 116 6.73 9.94 -5.20
CA SER A 116 5.35 9.88 -5.68
C SER A 116 4.85 11.25 -6.14
N PRO A 117 4.00 11.31 -7.17
CA PRO A 117 3.35 12.55 -7.55
C PRO A 117 2.42 13.05 -6.44
N GLU A 118 2.24 14.36 -6.35
CA GLU A 118 1.48 15.01 -5.26
C GLU A 118 0.06 14.45 -5.05
N TRP A 119 -0.64 14.11 -6.14
CA TRP A 119 -1.97 13.54 -6.01
C TRP A 119 -1.98 12.21 -5.26
N LEU A 120 -0.94 11.37 -5.46
CA LEU A 120 -0.81 10.08 -4.80
C LEU A 120 -0.40 10.26 -3.34
N LYS A 121 0.57 11.15 -3.07
CA LYS A 121 0.97 11.51 -1.71
C LYS A 121 -0.23 12.01 -0.90
N ASN A 122 -1.01 12.94 -1.45
CA ASN A 122 -2.18 13.50 -0.76
C ASN A 122 -3.23 12.43 -0.43
N LYS A 123 -3.47 11.46 -1.33
CA LYS A 123 -4.40 10.35 -1.06
C LYS A 123 -3.91 9.45 0.06
N LEU A 124 -2.63 9.09 0.06
CA LEU A 124 -2.07 8.23 1.10
C LEU A 124 -2.03 8.96 2.46
N LEU A 125 -1.64 10.23 2.48
CA LEU A 125 -1.66 11.06 3.70
C LEU A 125 -3.07 11.19 4.28
N ALA A 126 -4.09 11.32 3.44
CA ALA A 126 -5.48 11.36 3.87
C ALA A 126 -5.91 10.05 4.56
N LEU A 127 -5.32 8.92 4.19
CA LEU A 127 -5.54 7.61 4.83
C LEU A 127 -4.62 7.38 6.04
N GLY A 128 -3.81 8.37 6.45
CA GLY A 128 -2.85 8.24 7.55
C GLY A 128 -1.59 7.45 7.18
N LEU A 129 -1.34 7.23 5.89
CA LEU A 129 -0.15 6.53 5.42
C LEU A 129 0.94 7.53 5.04
N LYS A 130 2.18 7.26 5.44
CA LYS A 130 3.34 8.04 5.04
C LYS A 130 3.81 7.61 3.65
N PRO A 131 3.88 8.52 2.66
CA PRO A 131 4.49 8.22 1.37
C PRO A 131 5.96 7.83 1.52
N ILE A 132 6.41 6.81 0.79
CA ILE A 132 7.77 6.28 0.86
C ILE A 132 8.48 6.48 -0.48
N SER A 133 7.93 5.90 -1.54
CA SER A 133 8.46 5.97 -2.89
C SER A 133 7.37 5.58 -3.90
N ALA A 134 7.50 6.02 -5.15
CA ALA A 134 6.44 5.83 -6.14
C ALA A 134 5.99 4.37 -6.30
N ILE A 135 6.92 3.41 -6.29
CA ILE A 135 6.57 2.00 -6.44
C ILE A 135 5.80 1.50 -5.23
N VAL A 136 6.28 1.75 -4.01
CA VAL A 136 5.61 1.33 -2.77
C VAL A 136 4.25 2.02 -2.63
N ASP A 137 4.19 3.29 -2.92
CA ASP A 137 2.97 4.08 -2.82
C ASP A 137 1.90 3.64 -3.82
N ILE A 138 2.30 3.25 -5.04
CA ILE A 138 1.39 2.64 -6.02
C ILE A 138 0.84 1.31 -5.50
N THR A 139 1.66 0.44 -4.90
CA THR A 139 1.17 -0.83 -4.35
C THR A 139 0.16 -0.60 -3.22
N ASN A 140 0.42 0.36 -2.35
CA ASN A 140 -0.51 0.77 -1.30
C ASN A 140 -1.81 1.35 -1.89
N PHE A 141 -1.70 2.24 -2.88
CA PHE A 141 -2.87 2.81 -3.55
C PHE A 141 -3.76 1.74 -4.19
N VAL A 142 -3.17 0.78 -4.90
CA VAL A 142 -3.92 -0.33 -5.52
C VAL A 142 -4.58 -1.22 -4.46
N MET A 143 -3.91 -1.45 -3.34
CA MET A 143 -4.48 -2.21 -2.23
C MET A 143 -5.76 -1.53 -1.68
N PHE A 144 -5.74 -0.23 -1.45
CA PHE A 144 -6.92 0.51 -0.97
C PHE A 144 -8.01 0.69 -2.03
N ASP A 145 -7.63 0.90 -3.29
CA ASP A 145 -8.60 1.11 -4.37
C ASP A 145 -9.29 -0.20 -4.79
N LEU A 146 -8.50 -1.26 -5.00
CA LEU A 146 -8.98 -2.52 -5.58
C LEU A 146 -9.03 -3.69 -4.60
N ASN A 147 -8.64 -3.49 -3.34
CA ASN A 147 -8.48 -4.57 -2.36
C ASN A 147 -7.54 -5.68 -2.87
N ARG A 148 -6.41 -5.28 -3.47
CA ARG A 148 -5.40 -6.19 -4.00
C ARG A 148 -4.02 -5.82 -3.47
N PRO A 149 -3.59 -6.44 -2.36
CA PRO A 149 -2.22 -6.31 -1.89
C PRO A 149 -1.25 -6.76 -2.98
N LEU A 150 -0.24 -5.93 -3.24
CA LEU A 150 0.80 -6.19 -4.21
C LEU A 150 2.15 -6.25 -3.52
N HIS A 151 3.04 -7.08 -4.04
CA HIS A 151 4.46 -7.09 -3.69
C HIS A 151 5.25 -6.50 -4.86
N SER A 152 6.26 -5.70 -4.55
CA SER A 152 7.23 -5.21 -5.52
C SER A 152 8.62 -5.66 -5.10
N TYR A 153 9.33 -6.26 -6.02
CA TYR A 153 10.67 -6.77 -5.82
C TYR A 153 11.65 -6.09 -6.77
N ASP A 154 12.85 -5.84 -6.31
CA ASP A 154 13.96 -5.44 -7.15
C ASP A 154 14.45 -6.67 -7.92
N ALA A 155 14.21 -6.67 -9.25
CA ALA A 155 14.51 -7.82 -10.09
C ALA A 155 16.00 -8.15 -10.13
N ASP A 156 16.87 -7.16 -9.94
CA ASP A 156 18.33 -7.36 -9.95
C ASP A 156 18.83 -8.04 -8.66
N LYS A 157 17.98 -8.07 -7.62
CA LYS A 157 18.27 -8.74 -6.34
C LYS A 157 17.65 -10.13 -6.23
N ILE A 158 16.92 -10.58 -7.25
CA ILE A 158 16.31 -11.90 -7.26
C ILE A 158 17.24 -12.88 -7.96
N ASP A 159 17.62 -13.93 -7.26
CA ASP A 159 18.42 -15.02 -7.84
C ASP A 159 17.54 -15.94 -8.70
N GLN A 160 17.21 -15.48 -9.91
CA GLN A 160 16.51 -16.17 -11.00
C GLN A 160 15.11 -16.68 -10.71
N GLU A 161 14.71 -16.88 -9.46
CA GLU A 161 13.44 -17.50 -9.11
C GLU A 161 12.77 -16.89 -7.88
N ILE A 162 11.45 -16.76 -7.94
CA ILE A 162 10.60 -16.51 -6.77
C ILE A 162 9.85 -17.81 -6.46
N ILE A 163 9.99 -18.30 -5.24
CA ILE A 163 9.39 -19.54 -4.77
C ILE A 163 8.31 -19.25 -3.75
N VAL A 164 7.07 -19.55 -4.11
CA VAL A 164 5.95 -19.54 -3.16
C VAL A 164 5.81 -20.93 -2.57
N ARG A 165 5.89 -21.03 -1.25
CA ARG A 165 5.90 -22.32 -0.53
C ARG A 165 5.36 -22.18 0.88
N ASP A 166 5.14 -23.30 1.51
CA ASP A 166 4.93 -23.34 2.96
C ASP A 166 6.27 -23.30 3.70
N SER A 167 6.27 -22.64 4.85
CA SER A 167 7.41 -22.57 5.76
C SER A 167 7.63 -23.90 6.48
N LYS A 168 8.87 -24.14 6.89
CA LYS A 168 9.21 -25.24 7.82
C LYS A 168 8.98 -24.78 9.26
N ASP A 169 8.81 -25.74 10.16
CA ASP A 169 8.68 -25.43 11.58
C ASP A 169 9.99 -24.84 12.11
N GLY A 170 9.88 -23.73 12.84
CA GLY A 170 11.04 -23.03 13.40
C GLY A 170 11.90 -22.26 12.40
N GLU A 171 11.48 -22.16 11.14
CA GLU A 171 12.18 -21.36 10.13
C GLU A 171 12.26 -19.88 10.55
N GLU A 172 13.45 -19.30 10.47
CA GLU A 172 13.64 -17.88 10.79
C GLU A 172 13.33 -17.01 9.56
N PHE A 173 12.59 -15.96 9.79
CA PHE A 173 12.22 -14.98 8.79
C PHE A 173 12.48 -13.57 9.33
N GLU A 174 13.15 -12.73 8.54
CA GLU A 174 13.34 -11.32 8.85
C GLU A 174 12.28 -10.49 8.14
N GLY A 175 11.43 -9.81 8.92
CA GLY A 175 10.38 -8.96 8.40
C GLY A 175 10.91 -7.60 7.91
N LEU A 176 10.09 -6.88 7.15
CA LEU A 176 10.40 -5.51 6.69
C LEU A 176 10.54 -4.51 7.85
N ASP A 177 10.11 -4.88 9.04
CA ASP A 177 10.27 -4.14 10.29
C ASP A 177 11.60 -4.46 11.00
N ASN A 178 12.52 -5.17 10.34
CA ASN A 178 13.81 -5.65 10.85
C ASN A 178 13.69 -6.56 12.09
N LYS A 179 12.52 -7.17 12.31
CA LYS A 179 12.34 -8.16 13.38
C LYS A 179 12.47 -9.57 12.84
N LYS A 180 13.04 -10.44 13.66
CA LYS A 180 13.14 -11.87 13.39
C LYS A 180 11.92 -12.59 13.92
N TYR A 181 11.28 -13.36 13.05
CA TYR A 181 10.12 -14.17 13.36
C TYR A 181 10.48 -15.66 13.23
N LYS A 182 10.01 -16.48 14.15
CA LYS A 182 10.04 -17.94 14.00
C LYS A 182 8.71 -18.38 13.40
N LEU A 183 8.78 -18.96 12.22
CA LEU A 183 7.61 -19.42 11.48
C LEU A 183 7.17 -20.79 12.00
N LYS A 184 5.87 -21.04 11.95
CA LYS A 184 5.29 -22.37 12.17
C LYS A 184 5.12 -23.06 10.82
N LYS A 185 5.19 -24.39 10.82
CA LYS A 185 4.95 -25.20 9.62
C LYS A 185 3.62 -24.84 8.95
N GLY A 186 3.64 -24.65 7.64
CA GLY A 186 2.44 -24.36 6.84
C GLY A 186 2.09 -22.88 6.71
N MET A 187 2.91 -21.96 7.21
CA MET A 187 2.74 -20.54 6.89
C MET A 187 3.22 -20.29 5.46
N CYS A 188 2.39 -19.61 4.64
CA CYS A 188 2.75 -19.30 3.27
C CYS A 188 3.84 -18.21 3.24
N VAL A 189 4.94 -18.50 2.58
CA VAL A 189 6.10 -17.60 2.41
C VAL A 189 6.48 -17.49 0.93
N ILE A 190 7.12 -16.37 0.62
CA ILE A 190 7.61 -16.03 -0.71
C ILE A 190 9.09 -15.73 -0.60
#